data_c9e4a2c1374f81f7b9818f770c5e126d
#
_entry.id   c9e4a2c1374f81f7b9818f770c5e126d
#
_cell.length_a   1.000
_cell.length_b   1.000
_cell.length_c   1.000
_cell.angle_alpha   90.00
_cell.angle_beta   90.00
_cell.angle_gamma   90.00
#
_symmetry.space_group_name_H-M   'P 1'
#
loop_
_entity.id
_entity.type
_entity.pdbx_description
1 polymer ?
#
loop_
_entity_poly.entity_id
_entity_poly.type
_entity_poly.pdbx_seq_one_letter_code
_entity_poly.pdbx_strand_id
1 'polypeptide(L)'
;KTLVEDNQLEAVINLPSGVFKPYAGVATAILIFTKGGQTDEVWFYDLQNDGYSLDDKRNPIKDNDLPHLLASWKHYRTLRGLPVDNFMGEKLASLLKQQYPEGIDAGVDFKDRTQAAFIVPKEDIAAQKYDLSINRYKEVVYQAEEYEDPKVILKRLKDLEKEILADLDELEGML
;
A
#
# COMPACT_ATOMS: atom_id res chain seq x y z
N LYS A 1 -9.94 20.55 7.20
CA LYS A 1 -9.33 21.73 7.82
C LYS A 1 -9.28 21.58 9.34
N THR A 2 -10.39 21.45 10.06
CA THR A 2 -10.46 21.37 11.53
C THR A 2 -9.48 20.36 12.15
N LEU A 3 -9.29 19.18 11.56
CA LEU A 3 -8.35 18.17 12.07
C LEU A 3 -6.89 18.65 11.99
N VAL A 4 -6.55 19.46 11.00
CA VAL A 4 -5.16 19.93 10.76
C VAL A 4 -4.88 21.25 11.48
N GLU A 5 -5.87 22.14 11.59
CA GLU A 5 -5.68 23.47 12.17
C GLU A 5 -5.93 23.52 13.67
N ASP A 6 -6.98 22.83 14.13
CA ASP A 6 -7.47 22.94 15.50
C ASP A 6 -7.12 21.70 16.36
N ASN A 7 -6.45 20.71 15.76
CA ASN A 7 -6.05 19.47 16.40
C ASN A 7 -4.66 19.04 15.89
N GLN A 8 -4.10 18.01 16.51
CA GLN A 8 -2.89 17.35 16.04
C GLN A 8 -3.29 16.13 15.21
N LEU A 9 -3.34 16.27 13.89
CA LEU A 9 -3.46 15.14 12.97
C LEU A 9 -2.09 14.45 12.88
N GLU A 10 -2.02 13.20 13.30
CA GLU A 10 -0.79 12.44 13.39
C GLU A 10 -0.57 11.53 12.18
N ALA A 11 -1.65 10.87 11.73
CA ALA A 11 -1.55 9.92 10.62
C ALA A 11 -2.79 9.84 9.75
N VAL A 12 -2.55 9.48 8.48
CA VAL A 12 -3.56 9.07 7.50
C VAL A 12 -3.11 7.73 6.91
N ILE A 13 -3.89 6.68 7.16
CA ILE A 13 -3.64 5.34 6.63
C ILE A 13 -4.68 5.07 5.55
N ASN A 14 -4.24 5.04 4.30
CA ASN A 14 -5.09 4.71 3.16
C ASN A 14 -5.32 3.20 3.09
N LEU A 15 -6.57 2.78 2.93
CA LEU A 15 -6.97 1.39 2.77
C LEU A 15 -7.55 1.20 1.35
N PRO A 16 -7.10 0.18 0.61
CA PRO A 16 -7.56 -0.04 -0.75
C PRO A 16 -9.05 -0.42 -0.80
N SER A 17 -9.63 -0.22 -1.97
CA SER A 17 -10.97 -0.72 -2.27
C SER A 17 -11.04 -2.24 -2.05
N GLY A 18 -12.09 -2.69 -1.37
CA GLY A 18 -12.33 -4.12 -1.11
C GLY A 18 -11.96 -4.61 0.28
N VAL A 19 -11.24 -3.84 1.10
CA VAL A 19 -10.89 -4.22 2.49
C VAL A 19 -12.15 -4.54 3.32
N PHE A 20 -13.23 -3.83 3.10
CA PHE A 20 -14.49 -4.00 3.84
C PHE A 20 -15.57 -4.78 3.08
N LYS A 21 -15.21 -5.47 2.01
CA LYS A 21 -16.14 -6.37 1.32
C LYS A 21 -16.59 -7.52 2.22
N PRO A 22 -17.82 -8.02 2.10
CA PRO A 22 -18.83 -7.63 1.10
C PRO A 22 -19.64 -6.37 1.45
N TYR A 23 -19.38 -5.71 2.56
CA TYR A 23 -20.21 -4.60 3.05
C TYR A 23 -19.95 -3.28 2.29
N ALA A 24 -18.70 -3.00 1.96
CA ALA A 24 -18.32 -1.79 1.22
C ALA A 24 -17.16 -2.06 0.27
N GLY A 25 -17.31 -1.63 -0.98
CA GLY A 25 -16.31 -1.77 -2.04
C GLY A 25 -15.52 -0.50 -2.31
N VAL A 26 -15.60 0.51 -1.45
CA VAL A 26 -14.91 1.80 -1.62
C VAL A 26 -13.56 1.82 -0.89
N ALA A 27 -12.61 2.59 -1.42
CA ALA A 27 -11.40 2.92 -0.69
C ALA A 27 -11.73 3.82 0.52
N THR A 28 -11.05 3.59 1.62
CA THR A 28 -11.28 4.32 2.88
C THR A 28 -9.96 4.78 3.48
N ALA A 29 -10.01 5.62 4.52
CA ALA A 29 -8.82 6.00 5.26
C ALA A 29 -9.08 5.98 6.77
N ILE A 30 -8.06 5.58 7.54
CA ILE A 30 -8.03 5.74 9.00
C ILE A 30 -7.28 7.02 9.30
N LEU A 31 -7.89 7.89 10.12
CA LEU A 31 -7.27 9.11 10.61
C LEU A 31 -6.95 8.96 12.09
N ILE A 32 -5.68 9.19 12.45
CA ILE A 32 -5.22 9.20 13.85
C ILE A 32 -4.95 10.66 14.23
N PHE A 33 -5.62 11.13 15.27
CA PHE A 33 -5.44 12.49 15.73
C PHE A 33 -5.62 12.62 17.25
N THR A 34 -4.94 13.62 17.83
CA THR A 34 -5.10 14.02 19.22
C THR A 34 -5.91 15.33 19.23
N LYS A 35 -6.98 15.37 20.06
CA LYS A 35 -7.80 16.56 20.22
C LYS A 35 -6.97 17.67 20.86
N GLY A 36 -7.00 18.83 20.22
CA GLY A 36 -6.11 19.94 20.56
C GLY A 36 -4.68 19.69 20.07
N GLY A 37 -3.75 20.55 20.43
CA GLY A 37 -2.38 20.49 19.97
C GLY A 37 -2.19 21.17 18.59
N GLN A 38 -1.10 20.85 17.96
CA GLN A 38 -0.72 21.47 16.68
C GLN A 38 -0.20 20.39 15.71
N THR A 39 -0.65 20.46 14.48
CA THR A 39 -0.12 19.64 13.38
C THR A 39 1.06 20.36 12.75
N ASP A 40 2.24 19.75 12.73
CA ASP A 40 3.41 20.23 12.00
C ASP A 40 3.57 19.45 10.70
N GLU A 41 3.44 18.15 10.77
CA GLU A 41 3.49 17.22 9.65
C GLU A 41 2.54 16.05 9.92
N VAL A 42 2.17 15.33 8.88
CA VAL A 42 1.28 14.16 8.95
C VAL A 42 1.98 12.96 8.33
N TRP A 43 1.96 11.84 9.03
CA TRP A 43 2.45 10.58 8.50
C TRP A 43 1.37 9.92 7.63
N PHE A 44 1.72 9.57 6.39
CA PHE A 44 0.86 8.87 5.45
C PHE A 44 1.35 7.44 5.24
N TYR A 45 0.40 6.53 5.11
CA TYR A 45 0.68 5.15 4.75
C TYR A 45 -0.31 4.66 3.67
N ASP A 46 0.24 4.07 2.62
CA ASP A 46 -0.54 3.50 1.52
C ASP A 46 -0.57 1.98 1.64
N LEU A 47 -1.61 1.45 2.31
CA LEU A 47 -1.83 0.03 2.44
C LEU A 47 -2.34 -0.53 1.11
N GLN A 48 -1.68 -1.56 0.56
CA GLN A 48 -2.11 -2.25 -0.64
C GLN A 48 -2.75 -3.60 -0.31
N ASN A 49 -2.19 -4.31 0.70
CA ASN A 49 -2.61 -5.65 1.07
C ASN A 49 -2.81 -5.77 2.58
N ASP A 50 -3.96 -6.28 2.99
CA ASP A 50 -4.29 -6.50 4.40
C ASP A 50 -4.24 -7.97 4.82
N GLY A 51 -3.64 -8.84 4.00
CA GLY A 51 -3.55 -10.28 4.22
C GLY A 51 -4.76 -11.06 3.71
N TYR A 52 -5.67 -10.39 2.99
CA TYR A 52 -6.85 -11.01 2.40
C TYR A 52 -7.06 -10.54 0.96
N SER A 53 -7.68 -11.37 0.12
CA SER A 53 -8.08 -10.97 -1.23
C SER A 53 -9.09 -9.82 -1.18
N LEU A 54 -8.99 -8.90 -2.13
CA LEU A 54 -9.87 -7.71 -2.20
C LEU A 54 -11.19 -7.97 -2.93
N ASP A 55 -11.52 -9.25 -3.13
CA ASP A 55 -12.81 -9.71 -3.66
C ASP A 55 -13.84 -9.96 -2.54
N ASP A 56 -15.05 -10.37 -2.91
CA ASP A 56 -16.15 -10.56 -1.95
C ASP A 56 -15.93 -11.77 -1.02
N LYS A 57 -15.02 -12.69 -1.38
CA LYS A 57 -14.73 -13.91 -0.59
C LYS A 57 -13.74 -13.65 0.54
N ARG A 58 -12.89 -12.62 0.41
CA ARG A 58 -11.90 -12.25 1.43
C ARG A 58 -11.06 -13.46 1.90
N ASN A 59 -10.53 -14.22 0.94
CA ASN A 59 -9.67 -15.37 1.25
C ASN A 59 -8.31 -14.89 1.77
N PRO A 60 -7.72 -15.58 2.78
CA PRO A 60 -6.36 -15.26 3.24
C PRO A 60 -5.35 -15.37 2.10
N ILE A 61 -4.46 -14.38 1.98
CA ILE A 61 -3.33 -14.35 1.05
C ILE A 61 -2.02 -14.11 1.81
N LYS A 62 -0.88 -14.33 1.15
CA LYS A 62 0.43 -14.14 1.78
C LYS A 62 0.82 -12.66 1.90
N ASP A 63 0.36 -11.85 0.93
CA ASP A 63 0.71 -10.44 0.87
C ASP A 63 -0.04 -9.67 1.96
N ASN A 64 0.72 -9.08 2.88
CA ASN A 64 0.19 -8.42 4.07
C ASN A 64 1.13 -7.28 4.51
N ASP A 65 0.69 -6.06 4.33
CA ASP A 65 1.45 -4.85 4.67
C ASP A 65 1.27 -4.40 6.13
N LEU A 66 0.32 -4.99 6.87
CA LEU A 66 0.03 -4.59 8.24
C LEU A 66 1.25 -4.67 9.18
N PRO A 67 2.10 -5.72 9.11
CA PRO A 67 3.32 -5.77 9.92
C PRO A 67 4.29 -4.63 9.62
N HIS A 68 4.49 -4.32 8.33
CA HIS A 68 5.33 -3.20 7.90
C HIS A 68 4.74 -1.85 8.31
N LEU A 69 3.43 -1.67 8.19
CA LEU A 69 2.72 -0.48 8.65
C LEU A 69 2.99 -0.22 10.14
N LEU A 70 2.85 -1.25 10.97
CA LEU A 70 3.06 -1.15 12.41
C LEU A 70 4.52 -0.84 12.78
N ALA A 71 5.48 -1.48 12.11
CA ALA A 71 6.90 -1.22 12.29
C ALA A 71 7.27 0.20 11.88
N SER A 72 6.81 0.64 10.72
CA SER A 72 6.99 1.99 10.18
C SER A 72 6.40 3.06 11.09
N TRP A 73 5.17 2.84 11.58
CA TRP A 73 4.52 3.74 12.53
C TRP A 73 5.29 3.84 13.84
N LYS A 74 5.74 2.71 14.39
CA LYS A 74 6.57 2.67 15.58
C LYS A 74 7.87 3.45 15.37
N HIS A 75 8.53 3.27 14.24
CA HIS A 75 9.75 3.98 13.90
C HIS A 75 9.52 5.49 13.82
N TYR A 76 8.47 5.92 13.10
CA TYR A 76 8.08 7.34 13.02
C TYR A 76 7.86 7.95 14.41
N ARG A 77 7.08 7.31 15.28
CA ARG A 77 6.83 7.80 16.63
C ARG A 77 8.11 7.90 17.47
N THR A 78 9.02 6.94 17.33
CA THR A 78 10.33 6.97 18.01
C THR A 78 11.16 8.17 17.56
N LEU A 79 11.22 8.43 16.24
CA LEU A 79 11.92 9.60 15.69
C LEU A 79 11.34 10.93 16.19
N ARG A 80 10.04 10.97 16.44
CA ARG A 80 9.34 12.16 16.95
C ARG A 80 9.37 12.27 18.48
N GLY A 81 10.00 11.32 19.19
CA GLY A 81 9.99 11.28 20.66
C GLY A 81 8.61 11.06 21.28
N LEU A 82 7.65 10.49 20.50
CA LEU A 82 6.30 10.20 20.94
C LEU A 82 6.25 8.86 21.68
N PRO A 83 5.32 8.68 22.64
CA PRO A 83 5.18 7.41 23.38
C PRO A 83 4.87 6.25 22.42
N VAL A 84 5.58 5.14 22.58
CA VAL A 84 5.43 3.94 21.73
C VAL A 84 4.90 2.74 22.53
N ASP A 85 5.00 2.78 23.85
CA ASP A 85 4.95 1.60 24.74
C ASP A 85 3.62 0.85 24.77
N ASN A 86 2.50 1.45 24.43
CA ASN A 86 1.18 0.79 24.52
C ASN A 86 0.43 0.73 23.17
N PHE A 87 1.11 1.08 22.09
CA PHE A 87 0.43 1.18 20.77
C PHE A 87 -0.06 -0.16 20.24
N MET A 88 0.64 -1.26 20.53
CA MET A 88 0.32 -2.56 19.93
C MET A 88 -0.31 -3.58 20.87
N GLY A 89 -0.46 -3.33 22.14
CA GLY A 89 -0.85 -4.36 23.09
C GLY A 89 0.08 -5.59 23.10
N GLU A 90 0.21 -6.25 24.24
CA GLU A 90 1.17 -7.37 24.43
C GLU A 90 0.93 -8.54 23.47
N LYS A 91 -0.34 -8.86 23.17
CA LYS A 91 -0.71 -9.98 22.31
C LYS A 91 -0.23 -9.76 20.88
N LEU A 92 -0.44 -8.57 20.30
CA LEU A 92 -0.01 -8.27 18.96
C LEU A 92 1.52 -8.17 18.88
N ALA A 93 2.17 -7.57 19.87
CA ALA A 93 3.62 -7.50 19.93
C ALA A 93 4.26 -8.89 19.97
N SER A 94 3.69 -9.83 20.73
CA SER A 94 4.20 -11.22 20.77
C SER A 94 3.96 -11.98 19.47
N LEU A 95 2.81 -11.78 18.81
CA LEU A 95 2.54 -12.39 17.50
C LEU A 95 3.51 -11.88 16.43
N LEU A 96 3.78 -10.57 16.38
CA LEU A 96 4.73 -9.99 15.44
C LEU A 96 6.16 -10.49 15.71
N LYS A 97 6.57 -10.61 16.98
CA LYS A 97 7.87 -11.16 17.33
C LYS A 97 8.01 -12.64 16.95
N GLN A 98 6.94 -13.41 17.08
CA GLN A 98 6.92 -14.81 16.65
C GLN A 98 7.00 -14.95 15.12
N GLN A 99 6.27 -14.11 14.39
CA GLN A 99 6.21 -14.15 12.93
C GLN A 99 7.46 -13.54 12.27
N TYR A 100 8.07 -12.55 12.94
CA TYR A 100 9.26 -11.82 12.46
C TYR A 100 10.33 -11.77 13.54
N PRO A 101 11.05 -12.87 13.81
CA PRO A 101 12.03 -12.95 14.90
C PRO A 101 13.20 -11.98 14.73
N GLU A 102 13.63 -11.75 13.47
CA GLU A 102 14.69 -10.78 13.13
C GLU A 102 14.22 -9.31 13.15
N GLY A 103 12.93 -9.09 13.45
CA GLY A 103 12.29 -7.79 13.32
C GLY A 103 11.78 -7.52 11.90
N ILE A 104 11.08 -6.41 11.76
CA ILE A 104 10.64 -5.91 10.47
C ILE A 104 11.51 -4.70 10.16
N ASP A 105 12.24 -4.78 9.05
CA ASP A 105 12.96 -3.63 8.57
C ASP A 105 11.95 -2.57 8.13
N ALA A 106 11.89 -1.50 8.91
CA ALA A 106 11.05 -0.38 8.56
C ALA A 106 11.70 0.52 7.48
N GLY A 107 13.02 0.35 7.22
CA GLY A 107 13.90 0.92 6.18
C GLY A 107 13.44 2.16 5.42
N VAL A 108 12.53 2.93 6.01
CA VAL A 108 11.76 3.94 5.32
C VAL A 108 12.45 5.29 5.45
N ASP A 109 12.86 5.86 4.33
CA ASP A 109 13.07 7.31 4.26
C ASP A 109 11.71 8.00 4.13
N PHE A 110 11.18 8.52 5.24
CA PHE A 110 9.89 9.20 5.25
C PHE A 110 9.82 10.47 4.37
N LYS A 111 10.94 10.94 3.84
CA LYS A 111 10.96 12.05 2.87
C LYS A 111 10.69 11.57 1.45
N ASP A 112 10.92 10.30 1.18
CA ASP A 112 10.67 9.68 -0.12
C ASP A 112 9.18 9.35 -0.27
N ARG A 113 8.46 10.15 -1.02
CA ARG A 113 7.02 9.99 -1.27
C ARG A 113 6.67 8.89 -2.26
N THR A 114 7.64 8.17 -2.79
CA THR A 114 7.41 6.98 -3.62
C THR A 114 7.17 5.74 -2.77
N GLN A 115 7.60 5.76 -1.51
CA GLN A 115 7.47 4.65 -0.58
C GLN A 115 6.04 4.49 -0.05
N ALA A 116 5.76 3.35 0.60
CA ALA A 116 4.46 3.10 1.22
C ALA A 116 4.18 4.04 2.39
N ALA A 117 5.22 4.43 3.14
CA ALA A 117 5.15 5.34 4.28
C ALA A 117 5.96 6.61 4.00
N PHE A 118 5.37 7.78 4.20
CA PHE A 118 6.03 9.07 4.02
C PHE A 118 5.38 10.15 4.90
N ILE A 119 6.05 11.28 5.04
CA ILE A 119 5.54 12.45 5.77
C ILE A 119 5.19 13.59 4.82
N VAL A 120 4.17 14.34 5.19
CA VAL A 120 3.71 15.54 4.47
C VAL A 120 3.65 16.70 5.46
N PRO A 121 4.41 17.79 5.23
CA PRO A 121 4.32 19.00 6.02
C PRO A 121 2.91 19.62 5.98
N LYS A 122 2.52 20.29 7.05
CA LYS A 122 1.22 20.96 7.16
C LYS A 122 1.02 21.97 6.01
N GLU A 123 2.07 22.66 5.61
CA GLU A 123 2.03 23.67 4.55
C GLU A 123 1.58 23.07 3.22
N ASP A 124 2.10 21.87 2.89
CA ASP A 124 1.70 21.15 1.68
C ASP A 124 0.21 20.75 1.72
N ILE A 125 -0.27 20.31 2.90
CA ILE A 125 -1.68 19.96 3.11
C ILE A 125 -2.56 21.20 2.97
N ALA A 126 -2.16 22.31 3.53
CA ALA A 126 -2.89 23.57 3.40
C ALA A 126 -2.93 24.06 1.94
N ALA A 127 -1.82 23.92 1.20
CA ALA A 127 -1.73 24.26 -0.23
C ALA A 127 -2.70 23.43 -1.07
N GLN A 128 -2.95 22.17 -0.69
CA GLN A 128 -3.94 21.28 -1.31
C GLN A 128 -5.34 21.42 -0.72
N LYS A 129 -5.67 22.58 -0.10
CA LYS A 129 -6.98 22.89 0.47
C LYS A 129 -7.44 21.89 1.55
N TYR A 130 -6.48 21.32 2.29
CA TYR A 130 -6.69 20.31 3.33
C TYR A 130 -7.29 18.99 2.80
N ASP A 131 -7.08 18.69 1.51
CA ASP A 131 -7.35 17.37 0.96
C ASP A 131 -6.38 16.35 1.57
N LEU A 132 -6.89 15.29 2.19
CA LEU A 132 -6.11 14.22 2.82
C LEU A 132 -6.01 12.96 1.95
N SER A 133 -6.42 13.05 0.69
CA SER A 133 -6.29 11.93 -0.26
C SER A 133 -4.82 11.67 -0.56
N ILE A 134 -4.37 10.44 -0.33
CA ILE A 134 -2.97 10.05 -0.47
C ILE A 134 -2.40 10.35 -1.86
N ASN A 135 -3.23 10.20 -2.91
CA ASN A 135 -2.86 10.44 -4.31
C ASN A 135 -2.42 11.90 -4.60
N ARG A 136 -2.68 12.84 -3.68
CA ARG A 136 -2.22 14.24 -3.79
C ARG A 136 -0.76 14.40 -3.44
N TYR A 137 -0.21 13.47 -2.65
CA TYR A 137 1.11 13.58 -2.03
C TYR A 137 2.06 12.47 -2.44
N LYS A 138 1.52 11.28 -2.75
CA LYS A 138 2.31 10.14 -3.17
C LYS A 138 2.86 10.37 -4.58
N GLU A 139 4.16 10.16 -4.73
CA GLU A 139 4.83 10.17 -6.01
C GLU A 139 4.82 8.77 -6.61
N VAL A 140 4.50 8.66 -7.88
CA VAL A 140 4.54 7.40 -8.62
C VAL A 140 5.78 7.39 -9.49
N VAL A 141 6.68 6.45 -9.23
CA VAL A 141 7.79 6.21 -10.15
C VAL A 141 7.21 5.50 -11.37
N TYR A 142 7.10 6.22 -12.46
CA TYR A 142 6.74 5.63 -13.75
C TYR A 142 7.91 4.81 -14.26
N GLN A 143 7.88 3.50 -14.03
CA GLN A 143 8.74 2.59 -14.77
C GLN A 143 8.10 2.42 -16.15
N ALA A 144 8.73 2.97 -17.18
CA ALA A 144 8.34 2.71 -18.54
C ALA A 144 8.46 1.19 -18.76
N GLU A 145 7.34 0.51 -18.95
CA GLU A 145 7.38 -0.89 -19.37
C GLU A 145 8.04 -0.92 -20.76
N GLU A 146 9.17 -1.60 -20.87
CA GLU A 146 9.76 -1.91 -22.16
C GLU A 146 8.86 -2.96 -22.84
N TYR A 147 8.01 -2.49 -23.71
CA TYR A 147 7.21 -3.39 -24.56
C TYR A 147 8.10 -4.00 -25.63
N GLU A 148 7.97 -5.31 -25.83
CA GLU A 148 8.60 -6.00 -26.96
C GLU A 148 8.13 -5.32 -28.27
N ASP A 149 9.08 -5.17 -29.23
CA ASP A 149 8.74 -4.61 -30.56
C ASP A 149 7.52 -5.37 -31.13
N PRO A 150 6.50 -4.67 -31.62
CA PRO A 150 5.31 -5.29 -32.22
C PRO A 150 5.64 -6.32 -33.30
N LYS A 151 6.78 -6.16 -34.02
CA LYS A 151 7.26 -7.13 -34.99
C LYS A 151 7.68 -8.47 -34.37
N VAL A 152 8.24 -8.44 -33.15
CA VAL A 152 8.63 -9.65 -32.42
C VAL A 152 7.38 -10.40 -31.97
N ILE A 153 6.40 -9.66 -31.44
CA ILE A 153 5.11 -10.22 -31.04
C ILE A 153 4.37 -10.85 -32.24
N LEU A 154 4.32 -10.13 -33.37
CA LEU A 154 3.70 -10.63 -34.61
C LEU A 154 4.42 -11.88 -35.15
N LYS A 155 5.75 -11.95 -35.05
CA LYS A 155 6.48 -13.14 -35.46
C LYS A 155 6.12 -14.34 -34.59
N ARG A 156 6.10 -14.13 -33.27
CA ARG A 156 5.74 -15.19 -32.30
C ARG A 156 4.31 -15.69 -32.52
N LEU A 157 3.36 -14.79 -32.80
CA LEU A 157 1.98 -15.15 -33.15
C LEU A 157 1.92 -16.02 -34.42
N LYS A 158 2.65 -15.64 -35.47
CA LYS A 158 2.70 -16.43 -36.72
C LYS A 158 3.34 -17.80 -36.53
N ASP A 159 4.34 -17.89 -35.66
CA ASP A 159 4.98 -19.17 -35.38
C ASP A 159 4.04 -20.08 -34.58
N LEU A 160 3.31 -19.53 -33.61
CA LEU A 160 2.28 -20.25 -32.86
C LEU A 160 1.11 -20.72 -33.75
N GLU A 161 0.68 -19.89 -34.69
CA GLU A 161 -0.35 -20.26 -35.67
C GLU A 161 0.06 -21.47 -36.52
N LYS A 162 1.33 -21.53 -36.94
CA LYS A 162 1.85 -22.68 -37.68
C LYS A 162 1.90 -23.97 -36.87
N GLU A 163 2.28 -23.85 -35.57
CA GLU A 163 2.25 -24.99 -34.67
C GLU A 163 0.82 -25.53 -34.51
N ILE A 164 -0.14 -24.64 -34.27
CA ILE A 164 -1.55 -25.03 -34.14
C ILE A 164 -2.06 -25.72 -35.43
N LEU A 165 -1.71 -25.19 -36.61
CA LEU A 165 -2.09 -25.83 -37.86
C LEU A 165 -1.48 -27.23 -38.04
N ALA A 166 -0.20 -27.40 -37.67
CA ALA A 166 0.47 -28.70 -37.72
C ALA A 166 -0.18 -29.71 -36.78
N ASP A 167 -0.53 -29.29 -35.56
CA ASP A 167 -1.22 -30.14 -34.57
C ASP A 167 -2.62 -30.55 -35.05
N LEU A 168 -3.34 -29.63 -35.73
CA LEU A 168 -4.64 -29.94 -36.33
C LEU A 168 -4.53 -30.93 -37.48
N ASP A 169 -3.53 -30.78 -38.36
CA ASP A 169 -3.27 -31.72 -39.49
C ASP A 169 -2.92 -33.12 -38.94
N GLU A 170 -2.15 -33.20 -37.81
CA GLU A 170 -1.85 -34.47 -37.14
C GLU A 170 -3.11 -35.14 -36.58
N LEU A 171 -3.99 -34.34 -35.94
CA LEU A 171 -5.26 -34.82 -35.42
C LEU A 171 -6.21 -35.33 -36.54
N GLU A 172 -6.27 -34.62 -37.67
CA GLU A 172 -7.03 -35.09 -38.83
C GLU A 172 -6.50 -36.43 -39.39
N GLY A 173 -5.16 -36.60 -39.35
CA GLY A 173 -4.51 -37.85 -39.75
C GLY A 173 -4.77 -39.05 -38.84
N MET A 174 -5.26 -38.81 -37.62
CA MET A 174 -5.58 -39.83 -36.61
C MET A 174 -7.05 -40.25 -36.66
N LEU A 175 -7.92 -39.54 -37.36
CA LEU A 175 -9.36 -39.82 -37.53
C LEU A 175 -9.60 -40.63 -38.80
#